data_16e12e3b564168fe4085b67c4667c266
#
_entry.id   16e12e3b564168fe4085b67c4667c266
#
_cell.length_a   1.000
_cell.length_b   1.000
_cell.length_c   1.000
_cell.angle_alpha   90.00
_cell.angle_beta   90.00
_cell.angle_gamma   90.00
#
_symmetry.space_group_name_H-M   'P 1'
#
loop_
_entity.id
_entity.type
_entity.pdbx_description
1 polymer ?
#
loop_
_entity_poly.entity_id
_entity_poly.type
_entity_poly.pdbx_seq_one_letter_code
_entity_poly.pdbx_strand_id
1 'polypeptide(L)'
;MKLQDYMDKKPVLETGQLILRPLQVSDVADLKEWMGAPSLYQYWGKRPGKGDLNPELLFQKKEKPTKSFHWGIVHKKDDKVVGEMWVYLIEKDRMAKVAFRLSPAYQGKGLMAEALAKVVVFCFEETQLQRLWSDVHIQNIASYKTLEKAGFRREGHIHEGKMVNTWCDYYLYGMTKADYAEMVDKG
;
A
#
# COMPACT_ATOMS: atom_id res chain seq x y z
N MET A 1 -1.63 2.15 -20.73
CA MET A 1 -2.72 3.09 -20.38
C MET A 1 -2.22 4.06 -19.32
N LYS A 2 -2.82 5.25 -19.19
CA LYS A 2 -2.50 6.14 -18.06
C LYS A 2 -3.11 5.55 -16.79
N LEU A 3 -2.48 5.77 -15.66
CA LEU A 3 -3.04 5.34 -14.37
C LEU A 3 -4.43 5.93 -14.14
N GLN A 4 -4.66 7.13 -14.67
CA GLN A 4 -5.93 7.86 -14.57
C GLN A 4 -7.10 7.15 -15.29
N ASP A 5 -6.82 6.33 -16.31
CA ASP A 5 -7.83 5.59 -17.06
C ASP A 5 -8.50 4.50 -16.21
N TYR A 6 -7.88 4.12 -15.09
CA TYR A 6 -8.40 3.15 -14.14
C TYR A 6 -9.13 3.77 -12.93
N MET A 7 -9.19 5.12 -12.84
CA MET A 7 -9.74 5.79 -11.64
C MET A 7 -11.24 5.54 -11.46
N ASP A 8 -12.00 5.49 -12.56
CA ASP A 8 -13.45 5.26 -12.53
C ASP A 8 -13.81 3.80 -12.25
N LYS A 9 -12.95 2.87 -12.66
CA LYS A 9 -13.10 1.44 -12.41
C LYS A 9 -11.79 0.86 -11.92
N LYS A 10 -11.56 0.98 -10.62
CA LYS A 10 -10.35 0.42 -9.97
C LYS A 10 -10.25 -1.08 -10.27
N PRO A 11 -9.08 -1.56 -10.74
CA PRO A 11 -8.91 -2.97 -11.08
C PRO A 11 -9.00 -3.85 -9.83
N VAL A 12 -9.52 -5.04 -10.03
CA VAL A 12 -9.39 -6.14 -9.06
C VAL A 12 -8.14 -6.91 -9.43
N LEU A 13 -7.22 -7.05 -8.47
CA LEU A 13 -5.97 -7.79 -8.65
C LEU A 13 -6.03 -9.07 -7.83
N GLU A 14 -5.57 -10.16 -8.39
CA GLU A 14 -5.65 -11.47 -7.76
C GLU A 14 -4.29 -12.15 -7.70
N THR A 15 -4.02 -12.82 -6.59
CA THR A 15 -2.83 -13.63 -6.34
C THR A 15 -3.22 -15.05 -5.93
N GLY A 16 -2.26 -15.87 -5.52
CA GLY A 16 -2.55 -17.19 -4.97
C GLY A 16 -3.45 -17.15 -3.73
N GLN A 17 -3.15 -16.25 -2.80
CA GLN A 17 -3.82 -16.19 -1.49
C GLN A 17 -4.75 -14.98 -1.32
N LEU A 18 -4.66 -13.95 -2.18
CA LEU A 18 -5.28 -12.65 -1.95
C LEU A 18 -6.12 -12.18 -3.12
N ILE A 19 -7.13 -11.34 -2.81
CA ILE A 19 -7.83 -10.48 -3.76
C ILE A 19 -7.69 -9.04 -3.28
N LEU A 20 -7.16 -8.17 -4.14
CA LEU A 20 -7.09 -6.73 -3.91
C LEU A 20 -8.23 -6.08 -4.69
N ARG A 21 -9.20 -5.52 -4.00
CA ARG A 21 -10.38 -4.88 -4.59
C ARG A 21 -10.77 -3.61 -3.85
N PRO A 22 -11.55 -2.71 -4.46
CA PRO A 22 -12.13 -1.60 -3.72
C PRO A 22 -12.87 -2.08 -2.47
N LEU A 23 -12.75 -1.31 -1.38
CA LEU A 23 -13.50 -1.58 -0.16
C LEU A 23 -15.00 -1.42 -0.39
N GLN A 24 -15.80 -2.21 0.30
CA GLN A 24 -17.25 -2.23 0.27
C GLN A 24 -17.82 -2.00 1.67
N VAL A 25 -19.06 -1.55 1.76
CA VAL A 25 -19.74 -1.35 3.07
C VAL A 25 -19.80 -2.64 3.89
N SER A 26 -19.92 -3.79 3.22
CA SER A 26 -19.88 -5.12 3.85
C SER A 26 -18.58 -5.43 4.57
N ASP A 27 -17.47 -4.75 4.21
CA ASP A 27 -16.15 -4.98 4.83
C ASP A 27 -16.00 -4.33 6.22
N VAL A 28 -16.95 -3.50 6.64
CA VAL A 28 -16.88 -2.75 7.91
C VAL A 28 -16.63 -3.67 9.10
N ALA A 29 -17.24 -4.85 9.14
CA ALA A 29 -17.05 -5.80 10.23
C ALA A 29 -15.60 -6.24 10.35
N ASP A 30 -14.98 -6.63 9.23
CA ASP A 30 -13.57 -7.05 9.17
C ASP A 30 -12.62 -5.90 9.54
N LEU A 31 -12.88 -4.70 9.00
CA LEU A 31 -12.06 -3.51 9.27
C LEU A 31 -12.05 -3.13 10.76
N LYS A 32 -13.17 -3.29 11.46
CA LYS A 32 -13.27 -3.04 12.90
C LYS A 32 -12.39 -3.96 13.73
N GLU A 33 -12.11 -5.17 13.25
CA GLU A 33 -11.28 -6.13 13.99
C GLU A 33 -9.83 -5.64 14.15
N TRP A 34 -9.32 -4.81 13.23
CA TRP A 34 -7.89 -4.49 13.20
C TRP A 34 -7.51 -3.03 12.95
N MET A 35 -8.33 -2.22 12.27
CA MET A 35 -7.91 -0.87 11.85
C MET A 35 -7.54 0.05 13.01
N GLY A 36 -8.15 -0.13 14.18
CA GLY A 36 -7.85 0.64 15.39
C GLY A 36 -6.62 0.14 16.18
N ALA A 37 -5.97 -0.95 15.77
CA ALA A 37 -4.86 -1.52 16.53
C ALA A 37 -3.67 -0.55 16.66
N PRO A 38 -3.22 -0.18 17.88
CA PRO A 38 -2.16 0.83 18.10
C PRO A 38 -0.85 0.49 17.39
N SER A 39 -0.51 -0.80 17.27
CA SER A 39 0.70 -1.27 16.61
C SER A 39 0.81 -0.85 15.13
N LEU A 40 -0.31 -0.63 14.46
CA LEU A 40 -0.34 -0.17 13.06
C LEU A 40 0.13 1.29 12.91
N TYR A 41 0.08 2.06 14.00
CA TYR A 41 0.37 3.51 13.98
C TYR A 41 1.72 3.85 14.61
N GLN A 42 2.40 2.87 15.19
CA GLN A 42 3.68 3.05 15.89
C GLN A 42 4.72 3.80 15.05
N TYR A 43 4.79 3.51 13.76
CA TYR A 43 5.76 4.08 12.82
C TYR A 43 5.13 4.95 11.74
N TRP A 44 3.85 5.29 11.87
CA TRP A 44 3.15 6.04 10.81
C TRP A 44 3.15 7.55 11.00
N GLY A 45 3.76 8.02 12.10
CA GLY A 45 3.81 9.45 12.42
C GLY A 45 2.46 10.08 12.72
N LYS A 46 1.43 9.28 12.99
CA LYS A 46 0.09 9.73 13.37
C LYS A 46 -0.59 8.70 14.29
N ARG A 47 -1.59 9.16 15.04
CA ARG A 47 -2.52 8.28 15.77
C ARG A 47 -3.65 7.82 14.84
N PRO A 48 -4.41 6.76 15.22
CA PRO A 48 -5.62 6.38 14.51
C PRO A 48 -6.55 7.59 14.34
N GLY A 49 -7.01 7.82 13.13
CA GLY A 49 -8.01 8.84 12.83
C GLY A 49 -9.44 8.34 13.11
N LYS A 50 -10.42 9.24 13.00
CA LYS A 50 -11.83 8.87 13.21
C LYS A 50 -12.29 7.71 12.31
N GLY A 51 -11.87 7.68 11.06
CA GLY A 51 -12.21 6.60 10.13
C GLY A 51 -11.53 5.28 10.48
N ASP A 52 -10.33 5.33 11.09
CA ASP A 52 -9.64 4.13 11.54
C ASP A 52 -10.30 3.50 12.77
N LEU A 53 -10.89 4.34 13.64
CA LEU A 53 -11.62 3.90 14.83
C LEU A 53 -13.10 3.58 14.53
N ASN A 54 -13.64 4.13 13.48
CA ASN A 54 -15.00 3.90 13.01
C ASN A 54 -15.02 3.77 11.48
N PRO A 55 -14.78 2.56 10.94
CA PRO A 55 -14.68 2.31 9.50
C PRO A 55 -15.92 2.67 8.69
N GLU A 56 -17.12 2.73 9.29
CA GLU A 56 -18.34 3.20 8.60
C GLU A 56 -18.15 4.59 7.99
N LEU A 57 -17.33 5.44 8.62
CA LEU A 57 -17.06 6.79 8.13
C LEU A 57 -16.32 6.81 6.79
N LEU A 58 -15.64 5.72 6.41
CA LEU A 58 -14.99 5.60 5.11
C LEU A 58 -15.99 5.65 3.96
N PHE A 59 -17.22 5.20 4.20
CA PHE A 59 -18.28 5.09 3.20
C PHE A 59 -19.30 6.24 3.24
N GLN A 60 -19.21 7.12 4.25
CA GLN A 60 -20.13 8.26 4.40
C GLN A 60 -19.73 9.51 3.61
N LYS A 61 -18.47 9.61 3.23
CA LYS A 61 -17.97 10.76 2.46
C LYS A 61 -18.30 10.57 1.00
N LYS A 62 -19.01 11.53 0.38
CA LYS A 62 -18.98 11.71 -1.07
C LYS A 62 -17.54 12.01 -1.46
N GLU A 63 -16.87 11.04 -2.02
CA GLU A 63 -15.47 11.18 -2.45
C GLU A 63 -15.40 12.28 -3.52
N LYS A 64 -14.58 13.29 -3.24
CA LYS A 64 -13.95 14.01 -4.36
C LYS A 64 -13.09 12.98 -5.09
N PRO A 65 -13.10 12.96 -6.44
CA PRO A 65 -12.27 12.02 -7.18
C PRO A 65 -10.82 12.18 -6.71
N THR A 66 -10.37 11.23 -5.91
CA THR A 66 -8.99 11.21 -5.42
C THR A 66 -8.13 10.57 -6.49
N LYS A 67 -7.06 11.26 -6.90
CA LYS A 67 -6.03 10.66 -7.77
C LYS A 67 -5.22 9.63 -6.98
N SER A 68 -5.89 8.56 -6.53
CA SER A 68 -5.27 7.49 -5.76
C SER A 68 -6.01 6.18 -5.96
N PHE A 69 -5.25 5.09 -5.93
CA PHE A 69 -5.81 3.74 -5.79
C PHE A 69 -5.81 3.37 -4.33
N HIS A 70 -6.89 2.79 -3.90
CA HIS A 70 -7.05 2.23 -2.57
C HIS A 70 -7.74 0.88 -2.71
N TRP A 71 -7.05 -0.17 -2.30
CA TRP A 71 -7.55 -1.54 -2.27
C TRP A 71 -7.65 -2.03 -0.85
N GLY A 72 -8.76 -2.72 -0.54
CA GLY A 72 -8.81 -3.69 0.54
C GLY A 72 -8.13 -4.98 0.09
N ILE A 73 -7.38 -5.61 0.98
CA ILE A 73 -6.72 -6.89 0.75
C ILE A 73 -7.56 -7.98 1.42
N VAL A 74 -8.23 -8.79 0.60
CA VAL A 74 -9.05 -9.92 1.05
C VAL A 74 -8.19 -11.18 1.10
N HIS A 75 -8.16 -11.88 2.24
CA HIS A 75 -7.53 -13.19 2.36
C HIS A 75 -8.53 -14.26 1.91
N LYS A 76 -8.24 -14.94 0.79
CA LYS A 76 -9.18 -15.87 0.13
C LYS A 76 -9.69 -16.99 1.04
N LYS A 77 -8.80 -17.55 1.87
CA LYS A 77 -9.16 -18.69 2.75
C LYS A 77 -10.17 -18.30 3.82
N ASP A 78 -10.04 -17.11 4.39
CA ASP A 78 -10.87 -16.67 5.51
C ASP A 78 -12.02 -15.77 5.04
N ASP A 79 -12.01 -15.37 3.74
CA ASP A 79 -12.95 -14.43 3.12
C ASP A 79 -13.09 -13.12 3.91
N LYS A 80 -11.94 -12.59 4.41
CA LYS A 80 -11.87 -11.39 5.23
C LYS A 80 -10.96 -10.33 4.64
N VAL A 81 -11.34 -9.06 4.81
CA VAL A 81 -10.44 -7.92 4.55
C VAL A 81 -9.43 -7.80 5.68
N VAL A 82 -8.20 -8.17 5.38
CA VAL A 82 -7.12 -8.25 6.37
C VAL A 82 -6.09 -7.14 6.25
N GLY A 83 -6.19 -6.29 5.25
CA GLY A 83 -5.24 -5.20 5.02
C GLY A 83 -5.71 -4.20 3.98
N GLU A 84 -4.89 -3.21 3.75
CA GLU A 84 -5.12 -2.17 2.74
C GLU A 84 -3.82 -1.81 2.04
N MET A 85 -3.94 -1.36 0.78
CA MET A 85 -2.84 -0.85 -0.02
C MET A 85 -3.26 0.39 -0.80
N TRP A 86 -2.35 1.35 -0.88
CA TRP A 86 -2.55 2.61 -1.61
C TRP A 86 -1.44 2.80 -2.64
N VAL A 87 -1.84 3.32 -3.82
CA VAL A 87 -0.95 3.98 -4.78
C VAL A 87 -1.47 5.41 -4.93
N TYR A 88 -0.70 6.39 -4.51
CA TYR A 88 -1.12 7.78 -4.39
C TYR A 88 0.04 8.76 -4.64
N LEU A 89 -0.18 10.06 -4.49
CA LEU A 89 0.77 11.09 -4.90
C LEU A 89 1.25 10.89 -6.34
N ILE A 90 0.28 10.62 -7.24
CA ILE A 90 0.55 10.33 -8.63
C ILE A 90 0.97 11.62 -9.31
N GLU A 91 2.23 11.66 -9.77
CA GLU A 91 2.80 12.82 -10.43
C GLU A 91 2.91 12.57 -11.94
N LYS A 92 2.15 13.36 -12.71
CA LYS A 92 2.13 13.33 -14.19
C LYS A 92 2.02 11.92 -14.79
N ASP A 93 1.31 11.00 -14.12
CA ASP A 93 1.19 9.58 -14.47
C ASP A 93 2.54 8.84 -14.61
N ARG A 94 3.62 9.38 -14.03
CA ARG A 94 4.97 8.80 -14.16
C ARG A 94 5.53 8.26 -12.84
N MET A 95 5.17 8.88 -11.73
CA MET A 95 5.66 8.50 -10.40
C MET A 95 4.50 8.42 -9.43
N ALA A 96 4.53 7.42 -8.54
CA ALA A 96 3.55 7.27 -7.48
C ALA A 96 4.19 6.73 -6.20
N LYS A 97 3.59 7.06 -5.06
CA LYS A 97 3.95 6.51 -3.76
C LYS A 97 3.08 5.30 -3.46
N VAL A 98 3.69 4.26 -2.90
CA VAL A 98 2.96 3.12 -2.31
C VAL A 98 2.95 3.21 -0.80
N ALA A 99 1.84 2.81 -0.19
CA ALA A 99 1.72 2.59 1.24
C ALA A 99 0.79 1.40 1.49
N PHE A 100 0.97 0.74 2.63
CA PHE A 100 0.20 -0.44 2.97
C PHE A 100 0.14 -0.65 4.48
N ARG A 101 -0.88 -1.37 4.91
CA ARG A 101 -0.99 -1.90 6.27
C ARG A 101 -1.69 -3.26 6.26
N LEU A 102 -1.37 -4.09 7.22
CA LEU A 102 -1.91 -5.44 7.36
C LEU A 102 -2.30 -5.68 8.81
N SER A 103 -3.45 -6.30 9.00
CA SER A 103 -3.90 -6.76 10.32
C SER A 103 -2.79 -7.50 11.06
N PRO A 104 -2.53 -7.18 12.34
CA PRO A 104 -1.48 -7.84 13.12
C PRO A 104 -1.57 -9.37 13.08
N ALA A 105 -2.77 -9.94 13.07
CA ALA A 105 -3.01 -11.39 13.01
C ALA A 105 -2.52 -12.05 11.70
N TYR A 106 -2.31 -11.27 10.65
CA TYR A 106 -1.90 -11.75 9.33
C TYR A 106 -0.46 -11.38 8.96
N GLN A 107 0.25 -10.65 9.83
CA GLN A 107 1.66 -10.31 9.63
C GLN A 107 2.58 -11.53 9.72
N GLY A 108 3.80 -11.40 9.18
CA GLY A 108 4.82 -12.46 9.23
C GLY A 108 4.61 -13.63 8.25
N LYS A 109 3.52 -13.66 7.49
CA LYS A 109 3.14 -14.76 6.57
C LYS A 109 3.49 -14.48 5.10
N GLY A 110 4.16 -13.37 4.79
CA GLY A 110 4.52 -13.00 3.41
C GLY A 110 3.39 -12.36 2.59
N LEU A 111 2.16 -12.30 3.11
CA LEU A 111 0.96 -11.83 2.39
C LEU A 111 1.12 -10.39 1.84
N MET A 112 1.71 -9.48 2.62
CA MET A 112 1.89 -8.10 2.16
C MET A 112 2.92 -8.00 1.02
N ALA A 113 3.97 -8.82 1.04
CA ALA A 113 4.94 -8.85 -0.06
C ALA A 113 4.30 -9.42 -1.34
N GLU A 114 3.44 -10.44 -1.22
CA GLU A 114 2.65 -11.00 -2.32
C GLU A 114 1.70 -9.96 -2.92
N ALA A 115 0.97 -9.22 -2.07
CA ALA A 115 0.09 -8.14 -2.49
C ALA A 115 0.86 -7.02 -3.21
N LEU A 116 1.98 -6.58 -2.64
CA LEU A 116 2.81 -5.51 -3.20
C LEU A 116 3.41 -5.91 -4.55
N ALA A 117 3.91 -7.13 -4.68
CA ALA A 117 4.43 -7.64 -5.95
C ALA A 117 3.34 -7.59 -7.05
N LYS A 118 2.11 -7.97 -6.73
CA LYS A 118 1.00 -7.90 -7.71
C LYS A 118 0.66 -6.46 -8.10
N VAL A 119 0.71 -5.51 -7.15
CA VAL A 119 0.51 -4.08 -7.45
C VAL A 119 1.65 -3.52 -8.28
N VAL A 120 2.90 -3.94 -8.04
CA VAL A 120 4.06 -3.55 -8.86
C VAL A 120 3.87 -4.00 -10.32
N VAL A 121 3.49 -5.26 -10.54
CA VAL A 121 3.16 -5.79 -11.89
C VAL A 121 2.10 -4.90 -12.55
N PHE A 122 0.96 -4.67 -11.90
CA PHE A 122 -0.09 -3.81 -12.42
C PHE A 122 0.44 -2.41 -12.79
N CYS A 123 1.19 -1.79 -11.90
CA CYS A 123 1.69 -0.44 -12.11
C CYS A 123 2.63 -0.34 -13.32
N PHE A 124 3.54 -1.28 -13.51
CA PHE A 124 4.55 -1.19 -14.58
C PHE A 124 4.13 -1.83 -15.90
N GLU A 125 3.24 -2.81 -15.88
CA GLU A 125 2.79 -3.48 -17.11
C GLU A 125 1.53 -2.84 -17.69
N GLU A 126 0.56 -2.51 -16.84
CA GLU A 126 -0.75 -2.03 -17.27
C GLU A 126 -0.80 -0.50 -17.39
N THR A 127 0.15 0.23 -16.78
CA THR A 127 0.13 1.68 -16.75
C THR A 127 1.41 2.31 -17.34
N GLN A 128 1.43 3.66 -17.41
CA GLN A 128 2.60 4.41 -17.88
C GLN A 128 3.57 4.79 -16.75
N LEU A 129 3.35 4.29 -15.54
CA LEU A 129 4.24 4.59 -14.42
C LEU A 129 5.68 4.16 -14.74
N GLN A 130 6.61 5.04 -14.36
CA GLN A 130 8.03 4.82 -14.53
C GLN A 130 8.74 4.57 -13.20
N ARG A 131 8.06 4.94 -12.08
CA ARG A 131 8.65 4.85 -10.76
C ARG A 131 7.58 4.66 -9.68
N LEU A 132 7.84 3.74 -8.78
CA LEU A 132 7.19 3.61 -7.48
C LEU A 132 8.18 3.95 -6.38
N TRP A 133 7.70 4.55 -5.29
CA TRP A 133 8.53 4.89 -4.14
C TRP A 133 7.76 4.78 -2.83
N SER A 134 8.48 4.70 -1.72
CA SER A 134 7.93 4.74 -0.36
C SER A 134 8.94 5.32 0.61
N ASP A 135 8.46 5.92 1.69
CA ASP A 135 9.25 6.27 2.86
C ASP A 135 8.91 5.34 4.02
N VAL A 136 9.90 4.96 4.80
CA VAL A 136 9.72 3.98 5.87
C VAL A 136 10.56 4.38 7.08
N HIS A 137 9.91 4.50 8.25
CA HIS A 137 10.62 4.72 9.51
C HIS A 137 11.71 3.66 9.71
N ILE A 138 12.92 4.06 10.12
CA ILE A 138 14.08 3.16 10.21
C ILE A 138 13.85 1.94 11.10
N GLN A 139 13.02 2.05 12.12
CA GLN A 139 12.66 0.95 13.03
C GLN A 139 11.53 0.06 12.51
N ASN A 140 10.87 0.42 11.41
CA ASN A 140 9.81 -0.39 10.82
C ASN A 140 10.38 -1.50 9.91
N ILE A 141 11.07 -2.46 10.54
CA ILE A 141 11.76 -3.56 9.87
C ILE A 141 10.82 -4.35 8.97
N ALA A 142 9.60 -4.63 9.43
CA ALA A 142 8.62 -5.39 8.66
C ALA A 142 8.26 -4.69 7.34
N SER A 143 8.11 -3.36 7.35
CA SER A 143 7.76 -2.58 6.17
C SER A 143 8.90 -2.56 5.15
N TYR A 144 10.12 -2.20 5.55
CA TYR A 144 11.21 -2.12 4.59
C TYR A 144 11.62 -3.51 4.05
N LYS A 145 11.56 -4.58 4.85
CA LYS A 145 11.76 -5.95 4.33
C LYS A 145 10.68 -6.36 3.34
N THR A 146 9.44 -5.89 3.51
CA THR A 146 8.37 -6.12 2.53
C THR A 146 8.69 -5.44 1.20
N LEU A 147 9.16 -4.18 1.24
CA LEU A 147 9.60 -3.45 0.05
C LEU A 147 10.77 -4.15 -0.64
N GLU A 148 11.82 -4.52 0.10
CA GLU A 148 12.98 -5.24 -0.43
C GLU A 148 12.59 -6.57 -1.10
N LYS A 149 11.68 -7.32 -0.49
CA LYS A 149 11.14 -8.58 -1.03
C LYS A 149 10.38 -8.38 -2.34
N ALA A 150 9.73 -7.22 -2.52
CA ALA A 150 9.05 -6.85 -3.75
C ALA A 150 9.98 -6.20 -4.78
N GLY A 151 11.30 -6.13 -4.51
CA GLY A 151 12.31 -5.64 -5.43
C GLY A 151 12.64 -4.14 -5.31
N PHE A 152 12.07 -3.42 -4.34
CA PHE A 152 12.46 -2.04 -4.09
C PHE A 152 13.88 -1.95 -3.54
N ARG A 153 14.61 -0.93 -3.95
CA ARG A 153 15.97 -0.63 -3.46
C ARG A 153 15.93 0.55 -2.49
N ARG A 154 16.72 0.47 -1.42
CA ARG A 154 16.93 1.62 -0.55
C ARG A 154 17.81 2.63 -1.27
N GLU A 155 17.29 3.84 -1.44
CA GLU A 155 17.95 4.93 -2.17
C GLU A 155 18.54 5.99 -1.25
N GLY A 156 18.07 6.07 -0.01
CA GLY A 156 18.55 7.06 0.93
C GLY A 156 18.12 6.83 2.37
N HIS A 157 18.82 7.55 3.27
CA HIS A 157 18.48 7.71 4.68
C HIS A 157 18.33 9.20 4.93
N ILE A 158 17.16 9.60 5.37
CA ILE A 158 16.86 10.98 5.73
C ILE A 158 16.90 11.10 7.25
N HIS A 159 17.80 11.93 7.74
CA HIS A 159 17.94 12.23 9.16
C HIS A 159 16.99 13.36 9.55
N GLU A 160 16.27 13.18 10.66
CA GLU A 160 15.33 14.16 11.22
C GLU A 160 14.41 14.79 10.18
N GLY A 161 13.97 13.98 9.20
CA GLY A 161 13.04 14.43 8.19
C GLY A 161 11.60 14.38 8.66
N LYS A 162 10.72 15.16 8.02
CA LYS A 162 9.30 15.17 8.33
C LYS A 162 8.58 14.01 7.61
N MET A 163 8.15 13.01 8.36
CA MET A 163 7.32 11.92 7.87
C MET A 163 5.89 12.08 8.42
N VAL A 164 4.94 12.39 7.54
CA VAL A 164 3.55 12.73 7.89
C VAL A 164 3.50 13.90 8.89
N ASN A 165 3.28 13.65 10.17
CA ASN A 165 3.15 14.65 11.22
C ASN A 165 4.24 14.54 12.32
N THR A 166 5.29 13.75 12.08
CA THR A 166 6.40 13.56 13.02
C THR A 166 7.73 13.81 12.36
N TRP A 167 8.72 14.21 13.16
CA TRP A 167 10.11 14.30 12.77
C TRP A 167 10.80 13.02 13.21
N CYS A 168 11.41 12.33 12.27
CA CYS A 168 12.10 11.07 12.54
C CYS A 168 13.08 10.73 11.42
N ASP A 169 13.94 9.76 11.70
CA ASP A 169 14.77 9.15 10.68
C ASP A 169 13.94 8.16 9.85
N TYR A 170 14.07 8.24 8.54
CA TYR A 170 13.40 7.31 7.64
C TYR A 170 14.25 6.97 6.42
N TYR A 171 14.01 5.79 5.85
CA TYR A 171 14.59 5.37 4.59
C TYR A 171 13.67 5.75 3.42
N LEU A 172 14.29 6.13 2.31
CA LEU A 172 13.64 6.20 1.01
C LEU A 172 13.89 4.89 0.26
N TYR A 173 12.82 4.33 -0.26
CA TYR A 173 12.82 3.17 -1.13
C TYR A 173 12.23 3.53 -2.49
N GLY A 174 12.82 3.01 -3.56
CA GLY A 174 12.34 3.21 -4.92
C GLY A 174 12.49 1.97 -5.77
N MET A 175 11.68 1.93 -6.83
CA MET A 175 11.77 0.98 -7.92
C MET A 175 11.40 1.70 -9.21
N THR A 176 12.26 1.66 -10.20
CA THR A 176 11.97 2.15 -11.55
C THR A 176 11.42 1.02 -12.42
N LYS A 177 10.79 1.39 -13.55
CA LYS A 177 10.36 0.41 -14.54
C LYS A 177 11.53 -0.41 -15.10
N ALA A 178 12.74 0.18 -15.18
CA ALA A 178 13.95 -0.53 -15.59
C ALA A 178 14.39 -1.56 -14.53
N ASP A 179 14.36 -1.20 -13.23
CA ASP A 179 14.66 -2.15 -12.14
C ASP A 179 13.69 -3.33 -12.15
N TYR A 180 12.41 -3.06 -12.42
CA TYR A 180 11.39 -4.10 -12.56
C TYR A 180 11.68 -5.04 -13.73
N ALA A 181 12.01 -4.50 -14.92
CA ALA A 181 12.35 -5.31 -16.08
C ALA A 181 13.58 -6.21 -15.81
N GLU A 182 14.64 -5.66 -15.20
CA GLU A 182 15.82 -6.45 -14.79
C GLU A 182 15.47 -7.57 -13.80
N MET A 183 14.51 -7.35 -12.91
CA MET A 183 14.08 -8.35 -11.93
C MET A 183 13.33 -9.50 -12.62
N VAL A 184 12.43 -9.19 -13.57
CA VAL A 184 11.67 -10.19 -14.34
C VAL A 184 12.58 -11.04 -15.22
N ASP A 185 13.59 -10.42 -15.86
CA ASP A 185 14.53 -11.12 -16.76
C ASP A 185 15.45 -12.10 -16.01
N LYS A 186 15.61 -11.93 -14.70
CA LYS A 186 16.50 -12.78 -13.85
C LYS A 186 15.77 -13.89 -13.09
N GLY A 187 14.45 -13.88 -13.08
CA GLY A 187 13.59 -14.86 -12.35
C GLY A 187 13.00 -15.91 -13.23
#